data_29737a72a634287503271b902a50ac3a
#
_entry.id   29737a72a634287503271b902a50ac3a
#
_cell.length_a   1.000
_cell.length_b   1.000
_cell.length_c   1.000
_cell.angle_alpha   90.00
_cell.angle_beta   90.00
_cell.angle_gamma   90.00
#
_symmetry.space_group_name_H-M   'P 1'
#
loop_
_entity.id
_entity.type
_entity.pdbx_description
1 polymer ?
#
loop_
_entity_poly.entity_id
_entity_poly.type
_entity_poly.pdbx_seq_one_letter_code
_entity_poly.pdbx_strand_id
1 'polypeptide(L)'
;MKHAMEVNLIMAPLNTRLKIAQRIAADASPVAMALFRKPLSITAKSVDSPVTIADQNTEKAIRAALEISFPGETIFGEEFGQSGNHSDMWIVDPIDGTR
;
A
#
# COMPACT_ATOMS: atom_id res chain seq x y z
N MET A 1 13.26 1.73 26.65
CA MET A 1 13.91 0.60 26.12
C MET A 1 13.51 0.34 24.71
N LYS A 2 14.42 0.73 23.87
CA LYS A 2 14.23 0.71 22.44
C LYS A 2 13.91 -0.68 21.91
N HIS A 3 14.59 -1.67 22.43
CA HIS A 3 14.44 -3.05 22.00
C HIS A 3 13.05 -3.62 22.33
N ALA A 4 12.54 -3.28 23.50
CA ALA A 4 11.22 -3.73 23.92
C ALA A 4 10.11 -3.10 23.06
N MET A 5 10.30 -1.86 22.63
CA MET A 5 9.32 -1.19 21.76
C MET A 5 9.28 -1.84 20.38
N GLU A 6 10.43 -2.19 19.83
CA GLU A 6 10.48 -2.88 18.54
C GLU A 6 9.80 -4.24 18.59
N VAL A 7 10.07 -5.00 19.66
CA VAL A 7 9.43 -6.29 19.86
C VAL A 7 7.92 -6.15 19.99
N ASN A 8 7.45 -5.14 20.73
CA ASN A 8 6.02 -4.91 20.90
C ASN A 8 5.34 -4.56 19.58
N LEU A 9 6.01 -3.79 18.73
CA LEU A 9 5.45 -3.44 17.43
C LEU A 9 5.33 -4.67 16.53
N ILE A 10 6.37 -5.50 16.50
CA ILE A 10 6.38 -6.72 15.70
C ILE A 10 5.34 -7.72 16.21
N MET A 11 5.20 -7.79 17.54
CA MET A 11 4.29 -8.72 18.20
C MET A 11 2.94 -8.10 18.51
N ALA A 12 2.62 -6.96 17.90
CA ALA A 12 1.38 -6.24 18.17
C ALA A 12 0.18 -7.13 17.93
N PRO A 13 -0.87 -7.04 18.79
CA PRO A 13 -2.09 -7.78 18.56
C PRO A 13 -2.71 -7.47 17.22
N LEU A 14 -3.45 -8.42 16.68
CA LEU A 14 -4.08 -8.30 15.38
C LEU A 14 -4.94 -7.04 15.27
N ASN A 15 -5.68 -6.69 16.32
CA ASN A 15 -6.53 -5.50 16.29
C ASN A 15 -5.71 -4.20 16.20
N THR A 16 -4.54 -4.16 16.81
CA THR A 16 -3.64 -3.00 16.68
C THR A 16 -3.10 -2.91 15.25
N ARG A 17 -2.69 -4.03 14.71
CA ARG A 17 -2.19 -4.10 13.33
C ARG A 17 -3.28 -3.68 12.35
N LEU A 18 -4.51 -4.12 12.59
CA LEU A 18 -5.65 -3.76 11.76
C LEU A 18 -5.91 -2.25 11.78
N LYS A 19 -5.85 -1.64 12.96
CA LYS A 19 -6.06 -0.19 13.09
C LYS A 19 -5.00 0.59 12.30
N ILE A 20 -3.76 0.16 12.40
CA ILE A 20 -2.67 0.79 11.65
C ILE A 20 -2.89 0.61 10.15
N ALA A 21 -3.26 -0.58 9.72
CA ALA A 21 -3.54 -0.86 8.31
C ALA A 21 -4.70 -0.02 7.80
N GLN A 22 -5.75 0.15 8.58
CA GLN A 22 -6.88 0.99 8.22
C GLN A 22 -6.46 2.45 8.06
N ARG A 23 -5.58 2.92 8.94
CA ARG A 23 -5.04 4.27 8.85
C ARG A 23 -4.21 4.45 7.58
N ILE A 24 -3.38 3.47 7.28
CA ILE A 24 -2.57 3.48 6.06
C ILE A 24 -3.47 3.52 4.83
N ALA A 25 -4.50 2.70 4.80
CA ALA A 25 -5.44 2.68 3.68
C ALA A 25 -6.16 4.01 3.53
N ALA A 26 -6.60 4.60 4.64
CA ALA A 26 -7.27 5.89 4.62
C ALA A 26 -6.34 7.00 4.10
N ASP A 27 -5.09 6.99 4.53
CA ASP A 27 -4.11 7.98 4.10
C ASP A 27 -3.73 7.82 2.63
N ALA A 28 -3.80 6.61 2.09
CA ALA A 28 -3.51 6.34 0.69
C ALA A 28 -4.69 6.66 -0.23
N SER A 29 -5.90 6.76 0.30
CA SER A 29 -7.10 6.98 -0.49
C SER A 29 -7.01 8.24 -1.37
N PRO A 30 -6.51 9.38 -0.91
CA PRO A 30 -6.35 10.56 -1.77
C PRO A 30 -5.42 10.29 -2.96
N VAL A 31 -4.42 9.45 -2.79
CA VAL A 31 -3.51 9.09 -3.89
C VAL A 31 -4.28 8.33 -4.95
N ALA A 32 -5.11 7.38 -4.54
CA ALA A 32 -5.94 6.62 -5.47
C ALA A 32 -6.90 7.53 -6.23
N MET A 33 -7.48 8.50 -5.55
CA MET A 33 -8.51 9.35 -6.13
C MET A 33 -7.96 10.52 -6.95
N ALA A 34 -6.69 10.82 -6.81
CA ALA A 34 -6.12 12.03 -7.42
C ALA A 34 -6.29 12.06 -8.94
N LEU A 35 -6.10 10.92 -9.60
CA LEU A 35 -6.22 10.84 -11.04
C LEU A 35 -7.68 10.83 -11.51
N PHE A 36 -8.58 10.36 -10.68
CA PHE A 36 -9.99 10.32 -11.02
C PHE A 36 -10.67 11.69 -10.90
N ARG A 37 -10.07 12.60 -10.17
CA ARG A 37 -10.59 13.95 -10.00
C ARG A 37 -10.17 14.91 -11.12
N LYS A 38 -9.15 14.54 -11.88
CA LYS A 38 -8.67 15.36 -12.96
C LYS A 38 -9.49 15.10 -14.21
N PRO A 39 -9.76 16.14 -15.02
CA PRO A 39 -10.35 15.91 -16.34
C PRO A 39 -9.41 14.99 -17.09
N LEU A 40 -9.95 13.88 -17.53
CA LEU A 40 -9.17 12.92 -18.27
C LEU A 40 -9.01 13.41 -19.69
N SER A 41 -7.91 14.06 -19.99
CA SER A 41 -7.54 14.20 -21.38
C SER A 41 -6.86 12.88 -21.75
N ILE A 42 -7.62 12.04 -22.37
CA ILE A 42 -7.09 10.77 -22.84
C ILE A 42 -6.32 11.06 -24.12
N THR A 43 -5.01 11.05 -23.99
CA THR A 43 -4.19 11.00 -25.18
C THR A 43 -4.00 9.55 -25.55
N ALA A 44 -4.33 9.23 -26.75
CA ALA A 44 -4.21 7.88 -27.27
C ALA A 44 -2.78 7.33 -27.25
N LYS A 45 -1.82 8.15 -26.90
CA LYS A 45 -0.41 7.77 -26.85
C LYS A 45 0.06 7.34 -25.48
N SER A 46 -0.80 7.43 -24.47
CA SER A 46 -0.42 7.01 -23.13
C SER A 46 -0.28 5.49 -23.11
N VAL A 47 0.88 5.02 -22.69
CA VAL A 47 1.13 3.59 -22.55
C VAL A 47 0.34 3.02 -21.38
N ASP A 48 0.20 3.82 -20.34
CA ASP A 48 -0.50 3.41 -19.12
C ASP A 48 -1.79 4.18 -18.98
N SER A 49 -2.86 3.47 -18.66
CA SER A 49 -4.14 4.11 -18.37
C SER A 49 -4.05 4.90 -17.05
N PRO A 50 -4.91 5.89 -16.84
CA PRO A 50 -4.99 6.57 -15.54
C PRO A 50 -5.26 5.61 -14.38
N VAL A 51 -6.01 4.55 -14.62
CA VAL A 51 -6.29 3.52 -13.61
C VAL A 51 -4.99 2.81 -13.22
N THR A 52 -4.18 2.42 -14.20
CA THR A 52 -2.91 1.75 -13.94
C THR A 52 -1.96 2.65 -13.15
N ILE A 53 -1.88 3.92 -13.52
CA ILE A 53 -1.03 4.88 -12.81
C ILE A 53 -1.53 5.07 -11.37
N ALA A 54 -2.84 5.16 -11.18
CA ALA A 54 -3.43 5.27 -9.85
C ALA A 54 -3.10 4.05 -8.99
N ASP A 55 -3.19 2.86 -9.56
CA ASP A 55 -2.83 1.61 -8.87
C ASP A 55 -1.37 1.64 -8.43
N GLN A 56 -0.47 1.99 -9.33
CA GLN A 56 0.95 2.02 -9.03
C GLN A 56 1.28 3.02 -7.95
N ASN A 57 0.75 4.23 -8.06
CA ASN A 57 1.03 5.29 -7.09
C ASN A 57 0.46 4.94 -5.72
N THR A 58 -0.72 4.35 -5.69
CA THR A 58 -1.36 3.96 -4.43
C THR A 58 -0.59 2.83 -3.78
N GLU A 59 -0.17 1.83 -4.54
CA GLU A 59 0.62 0.74 -3.97
C GLU A 59 1.94 1.24 -3.42
N LYS A 60 2.62 2.15 -4.12
CA LYS A 60 3.86 2.75 -3.61
C LYS A 60 3.65 3.45 -2.28
N ALA A 61 2.56 4.21 -2.17
CA ALA A 61 2.25 4.94 -0.93
C ALA A 61 1.99 3.96 0.23
N ILE A 62 1.24 2.90 -0.03
CA ILE A 62 0.93 1.90 0.98
C ILE A 62 2.19 1.15 1.40
N ARG A 63 3.02 0.75 0.45
CA ARG A 63 4.28 0.07 0.75
C ARG A 63 5.20 0.92 1.63
N ALA A 64 5.33 2.20 1.30
CA ALA A 64 6.16 3.11 2.09
C ALA A 64 5.64 3.21 3.53
N ALA A 65 4.33 3.32 3.70
CA ALA A 65 3.73 3.41 5.03
C ALA A 65 3.90 2.10 5.81
N LEU A 66 3.76 0.95 5.15
CA LEU A 66 3.97 -0.35 5.78
C LEU A 66 5.42 -0.54 6.20
N GLU A 67 6.37 -0.10 5.39
CA GLU A 67 7.79 -0.17 5.74
C GLU A 67 8.10 0.66 6.99
N ILE A 68 7.46 1.81 7.13
CA ILE A 68 7.63 2.65 8.31
C ILE A 68 7.01 2.01 9.54
N SER A 69 5.80 1.49 9.40
CA SER A 69 5.03 0.96 10.53
C SER A 69 5.47 -0.45 10.93
N PHE A 70 5.85 -1.26 9.96
CA PHE A 70 6.23 -2.66 10.18
C PHE A 70 7.52 -2.98 9.40
N PRO A 71 8.65 -2.40 9.81
CA PRO A 71 9.89 -2.57 9.05
C PRO A 71 10.30 -4.04 8.96
N GLY A 72 10.71 -4.43 7.78
CA GLY A 72 11.20 -5.79 7.53
C GLY A 72 10.14 -6.82 7.26
N GLU A 73 8.87 -6.47 7.35
CA GLU A 73 7.81 -7.44 7.04
C GLU A 73 7.62 -7.59 5.54
N THR A 74 7.16 -8.76 5.15
CA THR A 74 6.96 -9.07 3.74
C THR A 74 5.70 -8.40 3.23
N ILE A 75 5.81 -7.83 2.04
CA ILE A 75 4.70 -7.15 1.36
C ILE A 75 4.57 -7.75 -0.02
N PHE A 76 3.37 -8.15 -0.39
CA PHE A 76 3.04 -8.54 -1.75
C PHE A 76 2.02 -7.58 -2.32
N GLY A 77 2.29 -7.06 -3.50
CA GLY A 77 1.36 -6.20 -4.21
C GLY A 77 1.29 -6.56 -5.67
N GLU A 78 0.16 -6.30 -6.27
CA GLU A 78 -0.09 -6.69 -7.66
C GLU A 78 0.83 -5.96 -8.64
N GLU A 79 1.18 -4.71 -8.33
CA GLU A 79 1.97 -3.89 -9.26
C GLU A 79 3.47 -4.13 -9.15
N PHE A 80 3.97 -4.33 -7.93
CA PHE A 80 5.42 -4.40 -7.69
C PHE A 80 5.89 -5.71 -7.09
N GLY A 81 4.99 -6.68 -6.95
CA GLY A 81 5.37 -8.02 -6.52
C GLY A 81 5.69 -8.10 -5.05
N GLN A 82 6.51 -9.08 -4.71
CA GLN A 82 6.82 -9.41 -3.32
C GLN A 82 8.16 -8.82 -2.90
N SER A 83 8.17 -8.18 -1.75
CA SER A 83 9.40 -7.81 -1.06
C SER A 83 9.45 -8.54 0.26
N GLY A 84 10.56 -9.22 0.53
CA GLY A 84 10.72 -10.07 1.70
C GLY A 84 10.44 -11.53 1.38
N ASN A 85 10.73 -12.41 2.34
CA ASN A 85 10.67 -13.86 2.12
C ASN A 85 9.81 -14.60 3.14
N HIS A 86 9.10 -13.89 3.99
CA HIS A 86 8.32 -14.53 5.03
C HIS A 86 6.99 -15.05 4.47
N SER A 87 6.49 -16.15 5.03
CA SER A 87 5.21 -16.70 4.60
C SER A 87 4.04 -15.83 5.03
N ASP A 88 4.16 -15.15 6.16
CA ASP A 88 3.17 -14.17 6.58
C ASP A 88 3.49 -12.83 5.90
N MET A 89 2.50 -12.27 5.23
CA MET A 89 2.77 -11.09 4.43
C MET A 89 1.54 -10.17 4.38
N TRP A 90 1.82 -8.90 4.13
CA TRP A 90 0.79 -7.94 3.79
C TRP A 90 0.46 -8.10 2.31
N ILE A 91 -0.81 -8.23 2.01
CA ILE A 91 -1.26 -8.28 0.61
C ILE A 91 -1.95 -6.97 0.31
N VAL A 92 -1.43 -6.28 -0.70
CA VAL A 92 -1.89 -4.95 -1.07
C VAL A 92 -2.61 -5.01 -2.41
N ASP A 93 -3.89 -4.67 -2.39
CA ASP A 93 -4.69 -4.51 -3.59
C ASP A 93 -5.38 -3.15 -3.50
N PRO A 94 -4.74 -2.09 -4.02
CA PRO A 94 -5.13 -0.73 -3.71
C PRO A 94 -6.47 -0.31 -4.26
N ILE A 95 -6.81 -0.78 -5.45
CA ILE A 95 -8.04 -0.37 -6.13
C ILE A 95 -8.77 -1.61 -6.61
N ASP A 96 -9.90 -1.87 -6.00
CA ASP A 96 -10.70 -3.04 -6.30
C ASP A 96 -11.36 -2.90 -7.67
N GLY A 97 -11.37 -3.98 -8.42
CA GLY A 97 -12.09 -4.02 -9.69
C GLY A 97 -11.44 -3.27 -10.85
N THR A 98 -10.13 -3.11 -10.81
CA THR A 98 -9.40 -2.39 -11.86
C THR A 98 -9.10 -3.21 -13.11
N ARG A 99 -9.52 -4.42 -13.14
CA ARG A 99 -9.27 -5.32 -14.27
C ARG A 99 -10.20 -5.09 -15.41
#